data_ac9035c1219c68455467e68ee0f3df5e
#
_entry.id   ac9035c1219c68455467e68ee0f3df5e
#
_cell.length_a   1.000
_cell.length_b   1.000
_cell.length_c   1.000
_cell.angle_alpha   90.00
_cell.angle_beta   90.00
_cell.angle_gamma   90.00
#
_symmetry.space_group_name_H-M   'P 1'
#
loop_
_entity.id
_entity.type
_entity.pdbx_description
1 polymer ?
#
loop_
_entity_poly.entity_id
_entity_poly.type
_entity_poly.pdbx_seq_one_letter_code
_entity_poly.pdbx_strand_id
1 'polypeptide(L)'
;SSAASDVYKRQELRTLQSIVINKADKHSVPAGGALAVDRSQFSLSITNELSSHPLITIIRDECPSLPKTQQITILATGPLTSELLAKDIKEFTGEKECHFFDAASPIITGESIDFSTAFRASRYDKGDADYVNCPMNEDSYIKFHSELIKAEQAKLKDFEKESAHFFEGCLPIEQLAKRGIETMRYGPLKPIGLWDPRWGDVNDKNIRRLKRAHAVVQLRQEDKAGQLWNLVGFQTNLKWGEQKRIFRMIPGLSKAEFIRFGVMHRNTYLESPKLIEPTLQFINRKTLFAAGQLTGTEGYAAAIAGGWLAGTNAALLAKGLDTITLPSSTMIGALTNFVSNSQASLRVKNKKNFQPMPANFGLLPELDNRVHNKRERYKEYRDRALGQIKKLRETLLDKSSSPTTI
;
A
#
# COMPACT_ATOMS: atom_id res chain seq x y z
N SER A 1 -8.95 10.23 -5.36
CA SER A 1 -9.92 9.31 -4.76
C SER A 1 -9.27 8.19 -3.92
N SER A 2 -8.05 7.74 -4.24
CA SER A 2 -7.33 6.74 -3.44
C SER A 2 -7.04 7.22 -2.00
N ALA A 3 -6.64 8.46 -1.81
CA ALA A 3 -6.35 9.02 -0.49
C ALA A 3 -7.54 8.95 0.48
N ALA A 4 -8.77 9.21 0.02
CA ALA A 4 -9.96 9.11 0.87
C ALA A 4 -10.26 7.66 1.28
N SER A 5 -10.11 6.69 0.35
CA SER A 5 -10.32 5.28 0.67
C SER A 5 -9.30 4.76 1.69
N ASP A 6 -8.06 5.26 1.65
CA ASP A 6 -7.02 4.91 2.62
C ASP A 6 -7.33 5.46 4.01
N VAL A 7 -7.85 6.69 4.10
CA VAL A 7 -8.30 7.27 5.38
C VAL A 7 -9.42 6.42 5.99
N TYR A 8 -10.38 5.99 5.19
CA TYR A 8 -11.53 5.22 5.69
C TYR A 8 -11.16 3.82 6.14
N LYS A 9 -10.33 3.10 5.40
CA LYS A 9 -9.77 1.81 5.85
C LYS A 9 -9.10 1.92 7.22
N ARG A 10 -8.31 2.98 7.42
CA ARG A 10 -7.63 3.20 8.70
C ARG A 10 -8.62 3.50 9.84
N GLN A 11 -9.69 4.24 9.57
CA GLN A 11 -10.73 4.50 10.57
C GLN A 11 -11.49 3.23 10.93
N GLU A 12 -11.82 2.39 9.95
CA GLU A 12 -12.42 1.07 10.17
C GLU A 12 -11.54 0.19 11.05
N LEU A 13 -10.23 0.10 10.74
CA LEU A 13 -9.26 -0.67 11.52
C LEU A 13 -9.03 -0.13 12.94
N ARG A 14 -9.07 1.20 13.14
CA ARG A 14 -9.04 1.79 14.50
C ARG A 14 -10.29 1.40 15.29
N THR A 15 -11.45 1.40 14.67
CA THR A 15 -12.70 0.97 15.31
C THR A 15 -12.67 -0.52 15.69
N LEU A 16 -11.99 -1.35 14.89
CA LEU A 16 -11.71 -2.77 15.21
C LEU A 16 -10.60 -2.96 16.25
N GLN A 17 -9.99 -1.88 16.73
CA GLN A 17 -8.87 -1.91 17.68
C GLN A 17 -7.67 -2.73 17.15
N SER A 18 -7.36 -2.61 15.87
CA SER A 18 -6.20 -3.28 15.27
C SER A 18 -4.90 -2.85 15.97
N ILE A 19 -4.17 -3.81 16.54
CA ILE A 19 -2.87 -3.59 17.19
C ILE A 19 -1.91 -2.90 16.23
N VAL A 20 -1.85 -3.35 14.98
CA VAL A 20 -0.94 -2.81 13.97
C VAL A 20 -1.22 -1.34 13.67
N ILE A 21 -2.50 -0.95 13.52
CA ILE A 21 -2.86 0.47 13.30
C ILE A 21 -2.58 1.32 14.52
N ASN A 22 -2.83 0.82 15.72
CA ASN A 22 -2.53 1.54 16.96
C ASN A 22 -1.02 1.81 17.09
N LYS A 23 -0.17 0.83 16.75
CA LYS A 23 1.29 1.03 16.71
C LYS A 23 1.71 1.99 15.59
N ALA A 24 1.06 1.93 14.42
CA ALA A 24 1.32 2.86 13.32
C ALA A 24 0.99 4.32 13.73
N ASP A 25 -0.13 4.55 14.39
CA ASP A 25 -0.50 5.87 14.90
C ASP A 25 0.51 6.40 15.94
N LYS A 26 0.99 5.52 16.85
CA LYS A 26 1.99 5.87 17.87
C LYS A 26 3.35 6.26 17.28
N HIS A 27 3.74 5.63 16.17
CA HIS A 27 5.02 5.85 15.51
C HIS A 27 4.87 6.61 14.19
N SER A 28 3.80 7.39 14.05
CA SER A 28 3.57 8.20 12.85
C SER A 28 4.61 9.30 12.70
N VAL A 29 4.92 9.61 11.44
CA VAL A 29 5.75 10.74 11.04
C VAL A 29 4.96 11.67 10.12
N PRO A 30 5.32 12.96 10.02
CA PRO A 30 4.62 13.93 9.19
C PRO A 30 4.52 13.47 7.73
N ALA A 31 3.30 13.38 7.20
CA ALA A 31 3.03 12.96 5.81
C ALA A 31 1.69 13.49 5.27
N GLY A 32 1.23 14.64 5.72
CA GLY A 32 -0.06 15.23 5.33
C GLY A 32 -1.24 14.30 5.62
N GLY A 33 -2.05 13.99 4.62
CA GLY A 33 -3.19 13.07 4.75
C GLY A 33 -2.83 11.58 4.76
N ALA A 34 -1.57 11.22 4.50
CA ALA A 34 -1.10 9.84 4.57
C ALA A 34 -0.75 9.44 6.01
N LEU A 35 -0.71 8.14 6.29
CA LEU A 35 -0.12 7.61 7.51
C LEU A 35 1.25 7.03 7.14
N ALA A 36 2.30 7.79 7.37
CA ALA A 36 3.67 7.30 7.31
C ALA A 36 4.16 7.02 8.74
N VAL A 37 5.10 6.10 8.88
CA VAL A 37 5.63 5.68 10.17
C VAL A 37 7.15 5.68 10.16
N ASP A 38 7.75 5.97 11.32
CA ASP A 38 9.13 5.62 11.57
C ASP A 38 9.26 4.09 11.52
N ARG A 39 9.86 3.60 10.44
CA ARG A 39 9.89 2.16 10.12
C ARG A 39 10.55 1.34 11.22
N SER A 40 11.65 1.82 11.77
CA SER A 40 12.43 1.11 12.77
C SER A 40 11.68 1.01 14.10
N GLN A 41 11.13 2.13 14.58
CA GLN A 41 10.37 2.18 15.82
C GLN A 41 9.05 1.41 15.72
N PHE A 42 8.36 1.53 14.60
CA PHE A 42 7.14 0.78 14.33
C PHE A 42 7.38 -0.73 14.35
N SER A 43 8.37 -1.19 13.60
CA SER A 43 8.73 -2.62 13.53
C SER A 43 9.16 -3.16 14.90
N LEU A 44 10.04 -2.43 15.61
CA LEU A 44 10.51 -2.83 16.92
C LEU A 44 9.37 -2.91 17.94
N SER A 45 8.43 -1.97 17.93
CA SER A 45 7.32 -1.95 18.88
C SER A 45 6.38 -3.15 18.72
N ILE A 46 6.15 -3.62 17.48
CA ILE A 46 5.37 -4.83 17.20
C ILE A 46 6.16 -6.08 17.63
N THR A 47 7.44 -6.15 17.25
CA THR A 47 8.30 -7.29 17.60
C THR A 47 8.39 -7.47 19.11
N ASN A 48 8.58 -6.41 19.86
CA ASN A 48 8.67 -6.47 21.32
C ASN A 48 7.36 -6.94 21.95
N GLU A 49 6.19 -6.46 21.47
CA GLU A 49 4.89 -6.87 21.98
C GLU A 49 4.64 -8.37 21.73
N LEU A 50 4.94 -8.86 20.54
CA LEU A 50 4.79 -10.28 20.22
C LEU A 50 5.78 -11.15 21.00
N SER A 51 7.03 -10.72 21.11
CA SER A 51 8.09 -11.50 21.80
C SER A 51 7.88 -11.57 23.30
N SER A 52 7.26 -10.56 23.91
CA SER A 52 6.97 -10.55 25.36
C SER A 52 5.68 -11.27 25.73
N HIS A 53 4.86 -11.66 24.75
CA HIS A 53 3.57 -12.28 25.01
C HIS A 53 3.76 -13.76 25.42
N PRO A 54 3.25 -14.21 26.59
CA PRO A 54 3.55 -15.54 27.15
C PRO A 54 3.02 -16.72 26.31
N LEU A 55 2.04 -16.47 25.44
CA LEU A 55 1.41 -17.49 24.60
C LEU A 55 1.91 -17.46 23.14
N ILE A 56 2.94 -16.66 22.82
CA ILE A 56 3.47 -16.55 21.47
C ILE A 56 4.91 -17.04 21.45
N THR A 57 5.18 -18.02 20.59
CA THR A 57 6.53 -18.48 20.27
C THR A 57 6.89 -18.03 18.85
N ILE A 58 7.95 -17.21 18.73
CA ILE A 58 8.46 -16.74 17.44
C ILE A 58 9.56 -17.69 16.97
N ILE A 59 9.33 -18.37 15.86
CA ILE A 59 10.32 -19.21 15.17
C ILE A 59 10.84 -18.44 13.96
N ARG A 60 12.17 -18.31 13.85
CA ARG A 60 12.83 -17.55 12.77
C ARG A 60 13.55 -18.46 11.78
N ASP A 61 12.78 -19.43 11.28
CA ASP A 61 13.24 -20.37 10.28
C ASP A 61 12.40 -20.26 9.01
N GLU A 62 12.92 -20.75 7.89
CA GLU A 62 12.14 -20.89 6.67
C GLU A 62 11.08 -21.99 6.87
N CYS A 63 9.84 -21.67 6.47
CA CYS A 63 8.76 -22.63 6.39
C CYS A 63 8.61 -23.09 4.93
N PRO A 64 9.20 -24.23 4.53
CA PRO A 64 9.27 -24.64 3.13
C PRO A 64 7.98 -25.27 2.61
N SER A 65 7.03 -25.63 3.49
CA SER A 65 5.79 -26.32 3.12
C SER A 65 4.65 -25.99 4.07
N LEU A 66 3.43 -26.13 3.60
CA LEU A 66 2.22 -26.03 4.42
C LEU A 66 2.18 -27.22 5.43
N PRO A 67 1.71 -26.97 6.67
CA PRO A 67 1.50 -28.07 7.61
C PRO A 67 0.55 -29.12 7.03
N LYS A 68 0.94 -30.39 7.06
CA LYS A 68 0.12 -31.51 6.54
C LYS A 68 -1.05 -31.87 7.46
N THR A 69 -1.03 -31.40 8.70
CA THR A 69 -2.04 -31.65 9.71
C THR A 69 -3.27 -30.77 9.54
N GLN A 70 -4.38 -31.11 10.19
CA GLN A 70 -5.58 -30.25 10.28
C GLN A 70 -5.41 -29.10 11.30
N GLN A 71 -4.20 -28.77 11.67
CA GLN A 71 -3.90 -27.64 12.55
C GLN A 71 -4.38 -26.33 11.93
N ILE A 72 -4.99 -25.47 12.75
CA ILE A 72 -5.38 -24.13 12.33
C ILE A 72 -4.12 -23.33 11.97
N THR A 73 -4.07 -22.88 10.72
CA THR A 73 -2.90 -22.24 10.15
C THR A 73 -3.31 -20.99 9.40
N ILE A 74 -2.54 -19.91 9.53
CA ILE A 74 -2.71 -18.68 8.75
C ILE A 74 -1.48 -18.49 7.85
N LEU A 75 -1.70 -18.48 6.55
CA LEU A 75 -0.69 -18.20 5.54
C LEU A 75 -0.65 -16.69 5.27
N ALA A 76 0.32 -16.00 5.86
CA ALA A 76 0.46 -14.54 5.80
C ALA A 76 1.89 -14.12 5.39
N THR A 77 2.49 -14.85 4.45
CA THR A 77 3.89 -14.72 4.03
C THR A 77 4.19 -13.47 3.21
N GLY A 78 3.13 -12.77 2.78
CA GLY A 78 3.26 -11.53 2.02
C GLY A 78 3.72 -11.77 0.56
N PRO A 79 4.18 -10.71 -0.11
CA PRO A 79 4.46 -10.76 -1.54
C PRO A 79 5.76 -11.49 -1.91
N LEU A 80 6.67 -11.66 -0.93
CA LEU A 80 7.98 -12.30 -1.13
C LEU A 80 8.01 -13.70 -0.51
N THR A 81 6.96 -14.48 -0.73
CA THR A 81 6.89 -15.89 -0.34
C THR A 81 8.05 -16.67 -0.94
N SER A 82 8.72 -17.52 -0.15
CA SER A 82 9.86 -18.31 -0.61
C SER A 82 9.47 -19.27 -1.74
N GLU A 83 10.42 -19.60 -2.61
CA GLU A 83 10.16 -20.47 -3.76
C GLU A 83 9.68 -21.87 -3.35
N LEU A 84 10.22 -22.41 -2.25
CA LEU A 84 9.82 -23.72 -1.74
C LEU A 84 8.35 -23.71 -1.28
N LEU A 85 7.98 -22.75 -0.45
CA LEU A 85 6.61 -22.63 0.03
C LEU A 85 5.63 -22.28 -1.11
N ALA A 86 6.03 -21.42 -2.04
CA ALA A 86 5.22 -21.07 -3.20
C ALA A 86 4.92 -22.31 -4.07
N LYS A 87 5.93 -23.17 -4.27
CA LYS A 87 5.75 -24.45 -4.96
C LYS A 87 4.76 -25.37 -4.23
N ASP A 88 4.89 -25.51 -2.92
CA ASP A 88 4.00 -26.36 -2.12
C ASP A 88 2.55 -25.84 -2.12
N ILE A 89 2.37 -24.50 -2.05
CA ILE A 89 1.06 -23.87 -2.19
C ILE A 89 0.43 -24.16 -3.56
N LYS A 90 1.23 -24.11 -4.63
CA LYS A 90 0.78 -24.45 -5.98
C LYS A 90 0.35 -25.92 -6.09
N GLU A 91 1.12 -26.83 -5.52
CA GLU A 91 0.77 -28.26 -5.49
C GLU A 91 -0.53 -28.49 -4.69
N PHE A 92 -0.70 -27.81 -3.56
CA PHE A 92 -1.89 -27.87 -2.73
C PHE A 92 -3.15 -27.31 -3.41
N THR A 93 -3.00 -26.17 -4.12
CA THR A 93 -4.15 -25.48 -4.74
C THR A 93 -4.48 -25.98 -6.13
N GLY A 94 -3.54 -26.60 -6.84
CA GLY A 94 -3.65 -26.98 -8.25
C GLY A 94 -3.64 -25.78 -9.22
N GLU A 95 -3.53 -24.54 -8.69
CA GLU A 95 -3.56 -23.31 -9.51
C GLU A 95 -2.14 -22.81 -9.80
N LYS A 96 -2.00 -22.13 -10.95
CA LYS A 96 -0.73 -21.48 -11.30
C LYS A 96 -0.47 -20.30 -10.34
N GLU A 97 0.79 -20.11 -9.98
CA GLU A 97 1.21 -18.91 -9.29
C GLU A 97 0.95 -17.67 -10.14
N CYS A 98 0.40 -16.65 -9.52
CA CYS A 98 0.25 -15.34 -10.13
C CYS A 98 1.35 -14.42 -9.59
N HIS A 99 1.93 -13.64 -10.49
CA HIS A 99 2.97 -12.68 -10.14
C HIS A 99 2.66 -11.32 -10.74
N PHE A 100 3.03 -10.28 -10.02
CA PHE A 100 3.12 -8.94 -10.57
C PHE A 100 4.44 -8.29 -10.13
N PHE A 101 4.89 -7.30 -10.88
CA PHE A 101 6.10 -6.57 -10.54
C PHE A 101 5.74 -5.27 -9.83
N ASP A 102 6.39 -5.06 -8.68
CA ASP A 102 6.35 -3.83 -7.91
C ASP A 102 7.78 -3.28 -7.78
N ALA A 103 7.91 -1.98 -7.76
CA ALA A 103 9.20 -1.32 -7.62
C ALA A 103 9.21 -0.41 -6.40
N ALA A 104 10.32 -0.44 -5.66
CA ALA A 104 10.55 0.47 -4.55
C ALA A 104 11.21 1.77 -5.03
N SER A 105 10.86 2.88 -4.39
CA SER A 105 11.52 4.17 -4.59
C SER A 105 12.81 4.27 -3.79
N PRO A 106 13.81 5.06 -4.25
CA PRO A 106 15.04 5.29 -3.51
C PRO A 106 14.82 6.17 -2.28
N ILE A 107 15.72 6.00 -1.30
CA ILE A 107 15.80 6.81 -0.09
C ILE A 107 17.14 7.52 -0.04
N ILE A 108 17.12 8.81 0.27
CA ILE A 108 18.30 9.68 0.39
C ILE A 108 18.42 10.25 1.81
N THR A 109 19.62 10.74 2.15
CA THR A 109 19.85 11.47 3.40
C THR A 109 19.29 12.90 3.31
N GLY A 110 18.75 13.39 4.41
CA GLY A 110 18.23 14.76 4.51
C GLY A 110 19.33 15.83 4.37
N GLU A 111 20.53 15.54 4.88
CA GLU A 111 21.69 16.43 4.80
C GLU A 111 22.16 16.69 3.36
N SER A 112 21.90 15.76 2.46
CA SER A 112 22.26 15.88 1.05
C SER A 112 21.28 16.68 0.20
N ILE A 113 20.17 17.18 0.80
CA ILE A 113 19.17 18.01 0.12
C ILE A 113 19.61 19.47 0.13
N ASP A 114 19.68 20.09 -1.04
CA ASP A 114 19.97 21.52 -1.17
C ASP A 114 18.69 22.35 -0.99
N PHE A 115 18.51 22.90 0.20
CA PHE A 115 17.37 23.77 0.54
C PHE A 115 17.48 25.20 -0.04
N SER A 116 18.56 25.56 -0.71
CA SER A 116 18.58 26.78 -1.50
C SER A 116 17.63 26.69 -2.71
N THR A 117 17.44 25.47 -3.22
CA THR A 117 16.56 25.15 -4.35
C THR A 117 15.27 24.48 -3.89
N ALA A 118 15.36 23.46 -3.03
CA ALA A 118 14.20 22.76 -2.49
C ALA A 118 13.47 23.61 -1.44
N PHE A 119 12.18 23.32 -1.22
CA PHE A 119 11.36 24.01 -0.22
C PHE A 119 10.39 23.05 0.47
N ARG A 120 9.97 23.41 1.67
CA ARG A 120 8.96 22.66 2.43
C ARG A 120 7.56 23.22 2.16
N ALA A 121 6.65 22.38 1.74
CA ALA A 121 5.23 22.72 1.59
C ALA A 121 4.37 21.46 1.48
N SER A 122 3.12 21.57 1.87
CA SER A 122 2.09 20.57 1.59
C SER A 122 1.18 21.07 0.45
N ARG A 123 0.67 20.15 -0.33
CA ARG A 123 -0.16 20.46 -1.49
C ARG A 123 -1.47 21.13 -1.07
N TYR A 124 -1.77 22.31 -1.65
CA TYR A 124 -2.93 23.14 -1.32
C TYR A 124 -2.95 23.61 0.15
N ASP A 125 -1.79 23.77 0.77
CA ASP A 125 -1.61 24.19 2.16
C ASP A 125 -2.47 23.36 3.15
N LYS A 126 -2.61 22.06 2.85
CA LYS A 126 -3.36 21.12 3.69
C LYS A 126 -2.43 20.44 4.68
N GLY A 127 -2.56 20.82 5.95
CA GLY A 127 -1.70 20.35 7.02
C GLY A 127 -0.39 21.14 7.10
N ASP A 128 0.56 20.58 7.83
CA ASP A 128 1.89 21.15 7.98
C ASP A 128 2.73 20.97 6.69
N ALA A 129 3.86 21.67 6.59
CA ALA A 129 4.76 21.59 5.44
C ALA A 129 5.59 20.28 5.44
N ASP A 130 4.90 19.14 5.35
CA ASP A 130 5.43 17.80 5.59
C ASP A 130 6.31 17.23 4.46
N TYR A 131 6.22 17.84 3.29
CA TYR A 131 6.98 17.38 2.12
C TYR A 131 8.07 18.38 1.76
N VAL A 132 9.22 17.86 1.33
CA VAL A 132 10.23 18.64 0.62
C VAL A 132 9.93 18.56 -0.87
N ASN A 133 9.95 19.71 -1.54
CA ASN A 133 9.58 19.86 -2.93
C ASN A 133 10.79 20.36 -3.72
N CYS A 134 11.14 19.67 -4.79
CA CYS A 134 12.24 20.03 -5.70
C CYS A 134 11.63 20.51 -7.03
N PRO A 135 11.57 21.84 -7.27
CA PRO A 135 10.95 22.39 -8.47
C PRO A 135 11.89 22.27 -9.68
N MET A 136 11.32 21.96 -10.82
CA MET A 136 12.01 21.91 -12.11
C MET A 136 11.40 22.98 -13.05
N ASN A 137 12.21 23.72 -13.75
CA ASN A 137 11.80 24.48 -14.92
C ASN A 137 11.65 23.56 -16.15
N GLU A 138 11.19 24.08 -17.27
CA GLU A 138 10.92 23.32 -18.48
C GLU A 138 12.19 22.65 -19.03
N ASP A 139 13.29 23.39 -19.16
CA ASP A 139 14.56 22.88 -19.70
C ASP A 139 15.12 21.74 -18.85
N SER A 140 15.13 21.92 -17.52
CA SER A 140 15.58 20.90 -16.58
C SER A 140 14.73 19.64 -16.67
N TYR A 141 13.39 19.80 -16.83
CA TYR A 141 12.47 18.70 -16.96
C TYR A 141 12.66 17.94 -18.27
N ILE A 142 12.78 18.63 -19.40
CA ILE A 142 12.99 18.02 -20.72
C ILE A 142 14.30 17.21 -20.73
N LYS A 143 15.37 17.82 -20.19
CA LYS A 143 16.66 17.13 -20.05
C LYS A 143 16.56 15.88 -19.15
N PHE A 144 15.94 16.02 -17.98
CA PHE A 144 15.70 14.90 -17.06
C PHE A 144 14.90 13.78 -17.73
N HIS A 145 13.79 14.11 -18.39
CA HIS A 145 12.94 13.16 -19.09
C HIS A 145 13.69 12.40 -20.19
N SER A 146 14.45 13.13 -21.02
CA SER A 146 15.25 12.55 -22.11
C SER A 146 16.30 11.55 -21.59
N GLU A 147 17.00 11.93 -20.51
CA GLU A 147 18.02 11.06 -19.89
C GLU A 147 17.38 9.86 -19.17
N LEU A 148 16.24 10.04 -18.54
CA LEU A 148 15.49 8.97 -17.88
C LEU A 148 15.05 7.86 -18.86
N ILE A 149 14.59 8.25 -20.05
CA ILE A 149 14.19 7.29 -21.10
C ILE A 149 15.37 6.47 -21.60
N LYS A 150 16.56 7.08 -21.71
CA LYS A 150 17.78 6.46 -22.21
C LYS A 150 18.50 5.61 -21.16
N ALA A 151 18.15 5.80 -19.89
CA ALA A 151 18.84 5.18 -18.77
C ALA A 151 18.80 3.65 -18.81
N GLU A 152 19.89 3.00 -18.45
CA GLU A 152 19.99 1.56 -18.40
C GLU A 152 19.17 0.97 -17.26
N GLN A 153 18.38 -0.05 -17.60
CA GLN A 153 17.59 -0.80 -16.64
C GLN A 153 18.32 -2.04 -16.16
N ALA A 154 18.01 -2.48 -14.93
CA ALA A 154 18.46 -3.77 -14.43
C ALA A 154 17.85 -4.89 -15.30
N LYS A 155 18.65 -5.92 -15.58
CA LYS A 155 18.17 -7.07 -16.36
C LYS A 155 17.14 -7.83 -15.53
N LEU A 156 15.95 -7.96 -16.06
CA LEU A 156 14.98 -8.94 -15.58
C LEU A 156 15.46 -10.34 -15.96
N LYS A 157 15.25 -11.34 -15.11
CA LYS A 157 15.52 -12.73 -15.45
C LYS A 157 14.62 -13.14 -16.63
N ASP A 158 15.06 -14.07 -17.47
CA ASP A 158 14.39 -14.37 -18.75
C ASP A 158 12.92 -14.80 -18.59
N PHE A 159 12.60 -15.54 -17.53
CA PHE A 159 11.22 -15.91 -17.18
C PHE A 159 10.36 -14.71 -16.71
N GLU A 160 10.97 -13.60 -16.36
CA GLU A 160 10.29 -12.37 -15.92
C GLU A 160 9.91 -11.48 -17.11
N LYS A 161 10.54 -11.65 -18.27
CA LYS A 161 10.29 -10.84 -19.47
C LYS A 161 8.96 -11.18 -20.14
N GLU A 162 8.55 -12.45 -20.12
CA GLU A 162 7.33 -12.92 -20.80
C GLU A 162 6.03 -12.58 -20.04
N SER A 163 6.14 -12.26 -18.75
CA SER A 163 4.99 -12.03 -17.85
C SER A 163 5.03 -10.72 -17.09
N ALA A 164 5.82 -9.73 -17.52
CA ALA A 164 5.98 -8.45 -16.81
C ALA A 164 4.69 -7.62 -16.83
N HIS A 165 3.70 -8.03 -16.04
CA HIS A 165 2.55 -7.21 -15.72
C HIS A 165 2.91 -6.28 -14.55
N PHE A 166 3.13 -5.00 -14.85
CA PHE A 166 3.29 -3.98 -13.84
C PHE A 166 1.92 -3.63 -13.24
N PHE A 167 1.89 -3.49 -11.93
CA PHE A 167 0.74 -2.91 -11.28
C PHE A 167 0.64 -1.41 -11.63
N GLU A 168 -0.48 -0.97 -12.21
CA GLU A 168 -0.67 0.43 -12.70
C GLU A 168 -0.40 1.49 -11.61
N GLY A 169 -0.65 1.16 -10.34
CA GLY A 169 -0.40 2.06 -9.21
C GLY A 169 1.07 2.21 -8.80
N CYS A 170 1.95 1.31 -9.27
CA CYS A 170 3.38 1.25 -8.91
C CYS A 170 4.28 1.17 -10.13
N LEU A 171 3.85 1.75 -11.26
CA LEU A 171 4.64 1.79 -12.48
C LEU A 171 6.00 2.46 -12.23
N PRO A 172 7.11 1.86 -12.70
CA PRO A 172 8.41 2.49 -12.67
C PRO A 172 8.40 3.85 -13.37
N ILE A 173 9.12 4.82 -12.82
CA ILE A 173 9.13 6.20 -13.33
C ILE A 173 9.62 6.27 -14.78
N GLU A 174 10.57 5.43 -15.16
CA GLU A 174 11.06 5.33 -16.54
C GLU A 174 10.00 4.76 -17.50
N GLN A 175 9.08 3.93 -17.01
CA GLN A 175 7.96 3.45 -17.82
C GLN A 175 6.89 4.52 -17.99
N LEU A 176 6.64 5.34 -16.96
CA LEU A 176 5.78 6.52 -17.06
C LEU A 176 6.36 7.54 -18.05
N ALA A 177 7.68 7.77 -18.01
CA ALA A 177 8.36 8.67 -18.96
C ALA A 177 8.20 8.21 -20.40
N LYS A 178 8.29 6.91 -20.69
CA LYS A 178 8.09 6.34 -22.04
C LYS A 178 6.68 6.52 -22.59
N ARG A 179 5.67 6.68 -21.74
CA ARG A 179 4.27 6.93 -22.17
C ARG A 179 4.06 8.33 -22.73
N GLY A 180 5.01 9.24 -22.56
CA GLY A 180 4.98 10.60 -23.12
C GLY A 180 5.51 11.64 -22.14
N ILE A 181 6.02 12.75 -22.70
CA ILE A 181 6.69 13.82 -21.94
C ILE A 181 5.79 14.44 -20.85
N GLU A 182 4.50 14.52 -21.08
CA GLU A 182 3.55 15.11 -20.13
C GLU A 182 3.08 14.11 -19.04
N THR A 183 3.28 12.80 -19.21
CA THR A 183 2.71 11.78 -18.34
C THR A 183 3.12 11.96 -16.88
N MET A 184 4.39 12.22 -16.62
CA MET A 184 4.88 12.41 -15.25
C MET A 184 4.36 13.71 -14.61
N ARG A 185 4.13 14.76 -15.41
CA ARG A 185 3.59 16.06 -14.95
C ARG A 185 2.12 16.00 -14.57
N TYR A 186 1.36 15.09 -15.14
CA TYR A 186 -0.02 14.79 -14.73
C TYR A 186 -0.09 13.73 -13.62
N GLY A 187 1.02 13.08 -13.34
CA GLY A 187 1.20 12.03 -12.33
C GLY A 187 2.07 12.47 -11.14
N PRO A 188 3.18 11.76 -10.87
CA PRO A 188 3.99 11.95 -9.67
C PRO A 188 4.69 13.33 -9.58
N LEU A 189 5.00 13.96 -10.72
CA LEU A 189 5.69 15.24 -10.76
C LEU A 189 4.74 16.43 -10.97
N LYS A 190 3.47 16.29 -10.66
CA LYS A 190 2.45 17.34 -10.86
C LYS A 190 2.80 18.58 -10.02
N PRO A 191 2.92 19.79 -10.64
CA PRO A 191 3.27 21.01 -9.92
C PRO A 191 2.09 21.70 -9.25
N ILE A 192 0.85 21.34 -9.60
CA ILE A 192 -0.36 22.04 -9.16
C ILE A 192 -0.56 21.91 -7.64
N GLY A 193 -0.87 23.01 -6.98
CA GLY A 193 -1.14 23.06 -5.54
C GLY A 193 0.14 23.13 -4.68
N LEU A 194 1.31 23.27 -5.29
CA LEU A 194 2.58 23.50 -4.61
C LEU A 194 3.09 24.89 -4.92
N TRP A 195 3.53 25.61 -3.91
CA TRP A 195 4.02 26.96 -3.97
C TRP A 195 5.24 27.12 -3.06
N ASP A 196 6.31 27.68 -3.60
CA ASP A 196 7.46 28.04 -2.78
C ASP A 196 7.19 29.34 -2.05
N PRO A 197 7.21 29.37 -0.71
CA PRO A 197 6.98 30.60 0.06
C PRO A 197 7.90 31.77 -0.33
N ARG A 198 9.09 31.48 -0.84
CA ARG A 198 10.06 32.47 -1.30
C ARG A 198 9.64 33.20 -2.59
N TRP A 199 8.66 32.70 -3.32
CA TRP A 199 8.22 33.29 -4.59
C TRP A 199 7.26 34.47 -4.43
N GLY A 200 6.80 34.75 -3.22
CA GLY A 200 5.90 35.84 -2.91
C GLY A 200 4.47 35.38 -2.59
N ASP A 201 3.51 36.32 -2.58
CA ASP A 201 2.13 36.03 -2.20
C ASP A 201 1.47 35.02 -3.14
N VAL A 202 1.02 33.91 -2.58
CA VAL A 202 0.30 32.85 -3.28
C VAL A 202 -1.06 33.33 -3.84
N ASN A 203 -1.63 34.40 -3.30
CA ASN A 203 -2.90 34.94 -3.74
C ASN A 203 -2.75 35.84 -4.97
N ASP A 204 -1.55 36.34 -5.28
CA ASP A 204 -1.29 37.09 -6.49
C ASP A 204 -1.27 36.18 -7.72
N LYS A 205 -2.30 36.30 -8.55
CA LYS A 205 -2.46 35.48 -9.77
C LYS A 205 -1.32 35.68 -10.77
N ASN A 206 -0.74 36.87 -10.86
CA ASN A 206 0.35 37.17 -11.79
C ASN A 206 1.65 36.48 -11.31
N ILE A 207 1.98 36.61 -10.04
CA ILE A 207 3.13 35.93 -9.43
C ILE A 207 2.97 34.43 -9.57
N ARG A 208 1.78 33.91 -9.28
CA ARG A 208 1.46 32.48 -9.42
C ARG A 208 1.65 31.93 -10.84
N ARG A 209 1.31 32.74 -11.86
CA ARG A 209 1.49 32.34 -13.25
C ARG A 209 2.95 32.39 -13.69
N LEU A 210 3.71 33.40 -13.27
CA LEU A 210 5.09 33.64 -13.69
C LEU A 210 6.10 32.73 -13.00
N LYS A 211 5.85 32.37 -11.75
CA LYS A 211 6.80 31.60 -10.91
C LYS A 211 6.42 30.14 -10.69
N ARG A 212 5.42 29.64 -11.40
CA ARG A 212 5.01 28.25 -11.29
C ARG A 212 6.07 27.32 -11.84
N ALA A 213 6.45 26.30 -11.05
CA ALA A 213 7.32 25.23 -11.54
C ALA A 213 6.67 24.46 -12.69
N HIS A 214 7.47 24.02 -13.65
CA HIS A 214 7.02 23.15 -14.74
C HIS A 214 6.69 21.74 -14.25
N ALA A 215 7.53 21.20 -13.36
CA ALA A 215 7.33 19.95 -12.65
C ALA A 215 7.87 20.06 -11.22
N VAL A 216 7.42 19.20 -10.30
CA VAL A 216 7.92 19.16 -8.92
C VAL A 216 8.11 17.73 -8.48
N VAL A 217 9.31 17.40 -8.02
CA VAL A 217 9.58 16.14 -7.33
C VAL A 217 9.33 16.34 -5.84
N GLN A 218 8.52 15.46 -5.23
CA GLN A 218 8.23 15.50 -3.80
C GLN A 218 9.04 14.45 -3.06
N LEU A 219 9.57 14.83 -1.90
CA LEU A 219 10.23 13.92 -0.97
C LEU A 219 9.37 13.81 0.28
N ARG A 220 9.23 12.58 0.78
CA ARG A 220 8.50 12.26 2.01
C ARG A 220 9.47 11.76 3.07
N GLN A 221 9.28 12.25 4.28
CA GLN A 221 10.07 11.84 5.44
C GLN A 221 9.81 10.37 5.79
N GLU A 222 10.88 9.62 6.11
CA GLU A 222 10.84 8.19 6.45
C GLU A 222 11.11 7.91 7.94
N ASP A 223 11.64 8.90 8.68
CA ASP A 223 11.96 8.81 10.11
C ASP A 223 11.55 10.08 10.86
N LYS A 224 11.41 10.02 12.19
CA LYS A 224 11.01 11.18 13.01
C LYS A 224 12.05 12.29 13.01
N ALA A 225 13.33 11.97 12.87
CA ALA A 225 14.42 12.93 12.89
C ALA A 225 14.57 13.73 11.58
N GLY A 226 13.87 13.32 10.51
CA GLY A 226 14.01 13.94 9.19
C GLY A 226 15.35 13.68 8.52
N GLN A 227 16.01 12.60 8.91
CA GLN A 227 17.31 12.22 8.36
C GLN A 227 17.19 11.47 7.03
N LEU A 228 16.07 10.79 6.80
CA LEU A 228 15.81 9.95 5.65
C LEU A 228 14.59 10.42 4.87
N TRP A 229 14.73 10.51 3.54
CA TRP A 229 13.70 11.02 2.64
C TRP A 229 13.51 10.10 1.44
N ASN A 230 12.26 9.73 1.19
CA ASN A 230 11.85 8.90 0.06
C ASN A 230 11.45 9.77 -1.13
N LEU A 231 11.90 9.45 -2.34
CA LEU A 231 11.47 10.10 -3.57
C LEU A 231 10.07 9.57 -3.95
N VAL A 232 9.04 10.39 -3.77
CA VAL A 232 7.65 10.00 -3.99
C VAL A 232 7.36 9.78 -5.48
N GLY A 233 6.87 8.58 -5.82
CA GLY A 233 6.55 8.22 -7.21
C GLY A 233 7.77 7.86 -8.07
N PHE A 234 8.92 7.64 -7.46
CA PHE A 234 10.17 7.23 -8.14
C PHE A 234 10.47 5.74 -7.99
N GLN A 235 9.43 4.91 -7.98
CA GLN A 235 9.62 3.48 -8.16
C GLN A 235 10.40 3.25 -9.46
N THR A 236 11.42 2.40 -9.44
CA THR A 236 12.31 2.27 -10.60
C THR A 236 12.99 0.91 -10.69
N ASN A 237 13.24 0.48 -11.92
CA ASN A 237 14.10 -0.66 -12.28
C ASN A 237 15.43 -0.22 -12.91
N LEU A 238 15.81 1.05 -12.79
CA LEU A 238 17.10 1.52 -13.28
C LEU A 238 18.25 0.86 -12.53
N LYS A 239 19.38 0.63 -13.21
CA LYS A 239 20.64 0.25 -12.53
C LYS A 239 21.02 1.30 -11.50
N TRP A 240 21.64 0.91 -10.40
CA TRP A 240 22.00 1.82 -9.29
C TRP A 240 22.86 3.01 -9.74
N GLY A 241 23.81 2.80 -10.65
CA GLY A 241 24.59 3.89 -11.24
C GLY A 241 23.74 4.90 -12.00
N GLU A 242 22.76 4.42 -12.76
CA GLU A 242 21.80 5.27 -13.47
C GLU A 242 20.87 6.01 -12.52
N GLN A 243 20.37 5.38 -11.47
CA GLN A 243 19.58 6.07 -10.46
C GLN A 243 20.35 7.25 -9.86
N LYS A 244 21.63 7.03 -9.50
CA LYS A 244 22.49 8.08 -8.97
C LYS A 244 22.71 9.20 -9.99
N ARG A 245 22.98 8.87 -11.26
CA ARG A 245 23.20 9.82 -12.34
C ARG A 245 21.95 10.65 -12.64
N ILE A 246 20.84 9.99 -12.86
CA ILE A 246 19.59 10.62 -13.31
C ILE A 246 18.92 11.42 -12.18
N PHE A 247 18.80 10.85 -10.97
CA PHE A 247 18.08 11.52 -9.89
C PHE A 247 18.87 12.70 -9.31
N ARG A 248 20.18 12.75 -9.50
CA ARG A 248 21.00 13.94 -9.20
C ARG A 248 20.81 15.09 -10.20
N MET A 249 20.15 14.87 -11.33
CA MET A 249 19.76 15.94 -12.25
C MET A 249 18.57 16.76 -11.71
N ILE A 250 17.86 16.28 -10.72
CA ILE A 250 16.75 16.97 -10.09
C ILE A 250 17.33 18.15 -9.28
N PRO A 251 16.85 19.41 -9.52
CA PRO A 251 17.28 20.55 -8.73
C PRO A 251 17.03 20.33 -7.23
N GLY A 252 18.03 20.63 -6.42
CA GLY A 252 18.00 20.32 -4.99
C GLY A 252 18.55 18.94 -4.61
N LEU A 253 18.79 18.04 -5.59
CA LEU A 253 19.31 16.68 -5.36
C LEU A 253 20.68 16.42 -6.01
N SER A 254 21.36 17.45 -6.48
CA SER A 254 22.65 17.29 -7.19
C SER A 254 23.73 16.58 -6.37
N LYS A 255 23.68 16.69 -5.05
CA LYS A 255 24.58 16.03 -4.10
C LYS A 255 23.90 14.88 -3.33
N ALA A 256 22.73 14.40 -3.78
CA ALA A 256 21.97 13.40 -3.06
C ALA A 256 22.77 12.15 -2.72
N GLU A 257 22.71 11.74 -1.46
CA GLU A 257 23.33 10.52 -0.94
C GLU A 257 22.26 9.46 -0.75
N PHE A 258 22.40 8.36 -1.50
CA PHE A 258 21.43 7.28 -1.53
C PHE A 258 21.75 6.25 -0.43
N ILE A 259 20.86 6.15 0.54
CA ILE A 259 20.91 5.11 1.59
C ILE A 259 20.32 3.80 1.05
N ARG A 260 19.31 3.91 0.19
CA ARG A 260 18.71 2.76 -0.51
C ARG A 260 18.37 3.16 -1.93
N PHE A 261 18.76 2.32 -2.87
CA PHE A 261 18.33 2.43 -4.25
C PHE A 261 16.95 1.82 -4.45
N GLY A 262 16.25 2.29 -5.47
CA GLY A 262 15.06 1.64 -5.97
C GLY A 262 15.40 0.25 -6.51
N VAL A 263 14.52 -0.70 -6.27
CA VAL A 263 14.64 -2.08 -6.76
C VAL A 263 13.27 -2.59 -7.17
N MET A 264 13.26 -3.48 -8.16
CA MET A 264 12.06 -4.18 -8.57
C MET A 264 11.96 -5.50 -7.83
N HIS A 265 10.75 -5.82 -7.38
CA HIS A 265 10.41 -7.09 -6.75
C HIS A 265 9.35 -7.81 -7.57
N ARG A 266 9.48 -9.13 -7.68
CA ARG A 266 8.43 -10.00 -8.16
C ARG A 266 7.58 -10.42 -6.98
N ASN A 267 6.35 -9.93 -6.94
CA ASN A 267 5.40 -10.21 -5.88
C ASN A 267 4.55 -11.41 -6.25
N THR A 268 4.44 -12.36 -5.34
CA THR A 268 3.59 -13.55 -5.46
C THR A 268 2.23 -13.28 -4.86
N TYR A 269 1.16 -13.71 -5.54
CA TYR A 269 -0.20 -13.70 -5.01
C TYR A 269 -0.99 -14.93 -5.49
N LEU A 270 -2.08 -15.22 -4.80
CA LEU A 270 -2.99 -16.33 -5.12
C LEU A 270 -4.07 -15.86 -6.08
N GLU A 271 -4.59 -16.77 -6.91
CA GLU A 271 -5.85 -16.56 -7.62
C GLU A 271 -7.02 -16.73 -6.63
N SER A 272 -7.02 -15.89 -5.63
CA SER A 272 -7.82 -16.01 -4.40
C SER A 272 -9.33 -16.16 -4.61
N PRO A 273 -9.97 -15.52 -5.63
CA PRO A 273 -11.40 -15.75 -5.89
C PRO A 273 -11.78 -17.20 -6.22
N LYS A 274 -10.81 -18.04 -6.58
CA LYS A 274 -11.04 -19.47 -6.78
C LYS A 274 -10.72 -20.31 -5.54
N LEU A 275 -9.89 -19.79 -4.65
CA LEU A 275 -9.21 -20.56 -3.61
C LEU A 275 -9.74 -20.32 -2.21
N ILE A 276 -10.21 -19.09 -1.91
CA ILE A 276 -10.60 -18.70 -0.56
C ILE A 276 -12.03 -18.16 -0.48
N GLU A 277 -12.66 -18.38 0.66
CA GLU A 277 -13.98 -17.84 1.02
C GLU A 277 -13.88 -16.41 1.57
N PRO A 278 -14.99 -15.67 1.70
CA PRO A 278 -15.01 -14.36 2.35
C PRO A 278 -14.55 -14.36 3.81
N THR A 279 -14.51 -15.52 4.46
CA THR A 279 -13.91 -15.74 5.79
C THR A 279 -12.38 -15.85 5.75
N LEU A 280 -11.78 -15.82 4.56
CA LEU A 280 -10.37 -16.06 4.23
C LEU A 280 -9.90 -17.52 4.44
N GLN A 281 -10.83 -18.45 4.68
CA GLN A 281 -10.52 -19.89 4.71
C GLN A 281 -10.31 -20.42 3.27
N PHE A 282 -9.37 -21.33 3.12
CA PHE A 282 -9.30 -22.09 1.86
C PHE A 282 -10.55 -22.97 1.68
N ILE A 283 -11.09 -22.99 0.48
CA ILE A 283 -12.31 -23.75 0.14
C ILE A 283 -12.09 -25.24 0.45
N ASN A 284 -10.91 -25.77 0.09
CA ASN A 284 -10.56 -27.18 0.24
C ASN A 284 -10.05 -27.56 1.64
N ARG A 285 -9.76 -26.58 2.49
CA ARG A 285 -9.23 -26.83 3.85
C ARG A 285 -9.64 -25.72 4.80
N LYS A 286 -10.68 -25.98 5.60
CA LYS A 286 -11.29 -24.97 6.48
C LYS A 286 -10.42 -24.55 7.68
N THR A 287 -9.38 -25.32 8.00
CA THR A 287 -8.40 -24.95 9.03
C THR A 287 -7.23 -24.13 8.51
N LEU A 288 -7.16 -23.88 7.20
CA LEU A 288 -6.14 -23.06 6.56
C LEU A 288 -6.75 -21.73 6.10
N PHE A 289 -6.12 -20.63 6.50
CA PHE A 289 -6.49 -19.26 6.13
C PHE A 289 -5.40 -18.64 5.28
N ALA A 290 -5.78 -17.72 4.38
CA ALA A 290 -4.84 -16.83 3.70
C ALA A 290 -5.06 -15.39 4.13
N ALA A 291 -3.99 -14.62 4.28
CA ALA A 291 -4.09 -13.22 4.71
C ALA A 291 -3.04 -12.33 4.04
N GLY A 292 -3.32 -11.04 4.07
CA GLY A 292 -2.40 -10.02 3.58
C GLY A 292 -2.28 -9.96 2.07
N GLN A 293 -1.17 -9.41 1.58
CA GLN A 293 -0.97 -9.13 0.16
C GLN A 293 -0.96 -10.41 -0.71
N LEU A 294 -0.63 -11.55 -0.12
CA LEU A 294 -0.71 -12.84 -0.79
C LEU A 294 -2.11 -13.14 -1.36
N THR A 295 -3.17 -12.60 -0.75
CA THR A 295 -4.56 -12.77 -1.24
C THR A 295 -4.92 -11.85 -2.42
N GLY A 296 -3.99 -11.05 -2.93
CA GLY A 296 -4.28 -10.06 -3.98
C GLY A 296 -4.87 -8.75 -3.44
N THR A 297 -4.83 -8.53 -2.13
CA THR A 297 -5.15 -7.22 -1.55
C THR A 297 -3.95 -6.29 -1.67
N GLU A 298 -4.16 -5.07 -2.18
CA GLU A 298 -3.10 -4.08 -2.34
C GLU A 298 -3.16 -3.01 -1.24
N GLY A 299 -1.97 -2.72 -0.68
CA GLY A 299 -1.73 -1.70 0.34
C GLY A 299 -1.75 -2.22 1.78
N TYR A 300 -0.91 -1.61 2.64
CA TYR A 300 -0.71 -2.04 4.03
C TYR A 300 -1.99 -2.13 4.85
N ALA A 301 -2.87 -1.12 4.79
CA ALA A 301 -4.14 -1.15 5.53
C ALA A 301 -5.05 -2.30 5.10
N ALA A 302 -5.03 -2.67 3.81
CA ALA A 302 -5.76 -3.82 3.28
C ALA A 302 -5.18 -5.15 3.79
N ALA A 303 -3.85 -5.26 3.77
CA ALA A 303 -3.15 -6.43 4.30
C ALA A 303 -3.40 -6.62 5.81
N ILE A 304 -3.40 -5.52 6.58
CA ILE A 304 -3.74 -5.52 8.01
C ILE A 304 -5.18 -6.01 8.24
N ALA A 305 -6.13 -5.55 7.41
CA ALA A 305 -7.53 -5.98 7.52
C ALA A 305 -7.69 -7.49 7.26
N GLY A 306 -7.01 -8.02 6.23
CA GLY A 306 -6.96 -9.46 5.97
C GLY A 306 -6.36 -10.25 7.12
N GLY A 307 -5.26 -9.77 7.69
CA GLY A 307 -4.63 -10.37 8.87
C GLY A 307 -5.54 -10.35 10.10
N TRP A 308 -6.23 -9.24 10.34
CA TRP A 308 -7.19 -9.12 11.43
C TRP A 308 -8.35 -10.10 11.28
N LEU A 309 -8.93 -10.21 10.08
CA LEU A 309 -10.04 -11.13 9.82
C LEU A 309 -9.61 -12.60 9.94
N ALA A 310 -8.49 -12.98 9.33
CA ALA A 310 -7.97 -14.33 9.39
C ALA A 310 -7.62 -14.74 10.84
N GLY A 311 -6.98 -13.84 11.60
CA GLY A 311 -6.66 -14.08 13.02
C GLY A 311 -7.91 -14.23 13.89
N THR A 312 -8.90 -13.35 13.70
CA THR A 312 -10.19 -13.44 14.40
C THR A 312 -10.90 -14.76 14.08
N ASN A 313 -10.97 -15.13 12.81
CA ASN A 313 -11.63 -16.37 12.39
C ASN A 313 -10.89 -17.62 12.84
N ALA A 314 -9.57 -17.61 12.84
CA ALA A 314 -8.77 -18.70 13.41
C ALA A 314 -9.05 -18.89 14.92
N ALA A 315 -9.16 -17.77 15.66
CA ALA A 315 -9.49 -17.82 17.08
C ALA A 315 -10.93 -18.30 17.35
N LEU A 316 -11.90 -17.86 16.55
CA LEU A 316 -13.28 -18.33 16.61
C LEU A 316 -13.36 -19.85 16.33
N LEU A 317 -12.69 -20.30 15.26
CA LEU A 317 -12.65 -21.72 14.90
C LEU A 317 -11.99 -22.56 16.01
N ALA A 318 -10.92 -22.07 16.64
CA ALA A 318 -10.27 -22.75 17.76
C ALA A 318 -11.19 -22.90 18.99
N LYS A 319 -12.16 -22.00 19.14
CA LYS A 319 -13.20 -22.06 20.18
C LYS A 319 -14.44 -22.85 19.76
N GLY A 320 -14.46 -23.45 18.58
CA GLY A 320 -15.64 -24.13 18.03
C GLY A 320 -16.79 -23.19 17.64
N LEU A 321 -16.50 -21.91 17.43
CA LEU A 321 -17.48 -20.89 17.04
C LEU A 321 -17.45 -20.64 15.52
N ASP A 322 -18.58 -20.16 15.00
CA ASP A 322 -18.71 -19.82 13.59
C ASP A 322 -17.79 -18.64 13.22
N THR A 323 -17.13 -18.78 12.08
CA THR A 323 -16.34 -17.71 11.47
C THR A 323 -17.23 -16.57 10.98
N ILE A 324 -16.65 -15.39 10.84
CA ILE A 324 -17.36 -14.18 10.41
C ILE A 324 -16.83 -13.68 9.05
N THR A 325 -17.60 -12.82 8.41
CA THR A 325 -17.18 -12.02 7.27
C THR A 325 -17.23 -10.53 7.61
N LEU A 326 -16.40 -9.72 6.94
CA LEU A 326 -16.50 -8.27 7.05
C LEU A 326 -17.69 -7.77 6.22
N PRO A 327 -18.48 -6.79 6.73
CA PRO A 327 -19.62 -6.25 5.99
C PRO A 327 -19.20 -5.64 4.65
N SER A 328 -19.85 -6.02 3.56
CA SER A 328 -19.54 -5.53 2.20
C SER A 328 -19.73 -4.02 2.02
N SER A 329 -20.46 -3.38 2.92
CA SER A 329 -20.65 -1.92 2.96
C SER A 329 -19.47 -1.16 3.59
N THR A 330 -18.45 -1.86 4.08
CA THR A 330 -17.19 -1.28 4.58
C THR A 330 -16.10 -1.36 3.52
N MET A 331 -15.11 -0.48 3.58
CA MET A 331 -14.02 -0.45 2.61
C MET A 331 -13.15 -1.72 2.67
N ILE A 332 -12.86 -2.19 3.91
CA ILE A 332 -12.11 -3.43 4.12
C ILE A 332 -12.92 -4.67 3.74
N GLY A 333 -14.22 -4.69 4.05
CA GLY A 333 -15.09 -5.82 3.71
C GLY A 333 -15.39 -5.92 2.22
N ALA A 334 -15.59 -4.79 1.53
CA ALA A 334 -15.76 -4.78 0.08
C ALA A 334 -14.54 -5.34 -0.64
N LEU A 335 -13.33 -4.99 -0.19
CA LEU A 335 -12.10 -5.54 -0.76
C LEU A 335 -11.94 -7.03 -0.44
N THR A 336 -12.21 -7.46 0.81
CA THR A 336 -12.15 -8.88 1.19
C THR A 336 -13.10 -9.73 0.35
N ASN A 337 -14.32 -9.24 0.11
CA ASN A 337 -15.28 -9.90 -0.78
C ASN A 337 -14.79 -9.93 -2.25
N PHE A 338 -14.11 -8.89 -2.70
CA PHE A 338 -13.56 -8.85 -4.06
C PHE A 338 -12.46 -9.89 -4.30
N VAL A 339 -11.57 -10.08 -3.32
CA VAL A 339 -10.45 -11.04 -3.43
C VAL A 339 -10.81 -12.48 -3.03
N SER A 340 -12.06 -12.76 -2.71
CA SER A 340 -12.52 -14.08 -2.29
C SER A 340 -13.59 -14.64 -3.22
N ASN A 341 -13.98 -15.91 -3.02
CA ASN A 341 -15.05 -16.56 -3.76
C ASN A 341 -16.42 -16.00 -3.33
N SER A 342 -16.76 -14.84 -3.84
CA SER A 342 -18.02 -14.14 -3.56
C SER A 342 -18.69 -13.68 -4.85
N GLN A 343 -19.97 -13.26 -4.75
CA GLN A 343 -20.68 -12.68 -5.89
C GLN A 343 -20.04 -11.38 -6.39
N ALA A 344 -19.36 -10.63 -5.53
CA ALA A 344 -18.64 -9.43 -5.93
C ALA A 344 -17.47 -9.75 -6.87
N SER A 345 -16.77 -10.86 -6.65
CA SER A 345 -15.71 -11.34 -7.54
C SER A 345 -16.24 -11.84 -8.87
N LEU A 346 -17.46 -12.38 -8.91
CA LEU A 346 -18.10 -12.87 -10.14
C LEU A 346 -18.36 -11.77 -11.17
N ARG A 347 -18.62 -10.53 -10.72
CA ARG A 347 -18.81 -9.36 -11.61
C ARG A 347 -17.54 -8.99 -12.39
N VAL A 348 -16.38 -9.44 -11.90
CA VAL A 348 -15.06 -9.18 -12.51
C VAL A 348 -14.53 -10.39 -13.27
N LYS A 349 -15.15 -11.57 -13.13
CA LYS A 349 -14.75 -12.83 -13.80
C LYS A 349 -14.76 -12.77 -15.34
N ASN A 350 -15.34 -11.75 -15.96
CA ASN A 350 -15.24 -11.51 -17.40
C ASN A 350 -13.85 -10.99 -17.84
N LYS A 351 -12.94 -10.67 -16.89
CA LYS A 351 -11.51 -10.44 -17.18
C LYS A 351 -10.77 -11.75 -17.02
N LYS A 352 -10.07 -12.18 -18.05
CA LYS A 352 -9.38 -13.47 -18.15
C LYS A 352 -8.39 -13.82 -17.03
N ASN A 353 -7.97 -12.84 -16.20
CA ASN A 353 -7.05 -13.05 -15.05
C ASN A 353 -7.45 -12.14 -13.89
N PHE A 354 -7.48 -12.70 -12.68
CA PHE A 354 -7.56 -11.93 -11.44
C PHE A 354 -6.30 -11.06 -11.27
N GLN A 355 -6.47 -9.83 -10.84
CA GLN A 355 -5.36 -8.93 -10.54
C GLN A 355 -5.53 -8.31 -9.16
N PRO A 356 -4.44 -8.13 -8.39
CA PRO A 356 -4.46 -7.41 -7.13
C PRO A 356 -5.09 -6.03 -7.28
N MET A 357 -5.82 -5.60 -6.25
CA MET A 357 -6.53 -4.34 -6.27
C MET A 357 -6.47 -3.64 -4.91
N PRO A 358 -6.27 -2.31 -4.87
CA PRO A 358 -6.50 -1.52 -3.67
C PRO A 358 -8.00 -1.32 -3.44
N ALA A 359 -8.40 -1.19 -2.17
CA ALA A 359 -9.77 -0.81 -1.85
C ALA A 359 -10.12 0.55 -2.46
N ASN A 360 -11.30 0.63 -3.07
CA ASN A 360 -11.80 1.85 -3.70
C ASN A 360 -13.32 1.93 -3.59
N PHE A 361 -13.87 3.13 -3.79
CA PHE A 361 -15.31 3.37 -3.67
C PHE A 361 -16.16 2.61 -4.68
N GLY A 362 -15.60 2.16 -5.80
CA GLY A 362 -16.30 1.37 -6.81
C GLY A 362 -16.62 -0.06 -6.36
N LEU A 363 -16.00 -0.54 -5.28
CA LEU A 363 -16.29 -1.83 -4.68
C LEU A 363 -17.47 -1.79 -3.68
N LEU A 364 -17.81 -0.59 -3.18
CA LEU A 364 -18.88 -0.44 -2.19
C LEU A 364 -20.26 -0.58 -2.87
N PRO A 365 -21.23 -1.21 -2.19
CA PRO A 365 -22.62 -1.15 -2.62
C PRO A 365 -23.13 0.30 -2.57
N GLU A 366 -24.04 0.64 -3.46
CA GLU A 366 -24.64 1.97 -3.52
C GLU A 366 -25.26 2.38 -2.19
N LEU A 367 -25.41 3.68 -1.99
CA LEU A 367 -26.17 4.23 -0.87
C LEU A 367 -27.68 4.13 -1.19
N ASP A 368 -28.48 3.95 -0.16
CA ASP A 368 -29.94 3.84 -0.31
C ASP A 368 -30.53 5.12 -0.93
N ASN A 369 -29.95 6.27 -0.60
CA ASN A 369 -30.30 7.57 -1.16
C ASN A 369 -29.21 8.08 -2.12
N ARG A 370 -29.63 8.65 -3.24
CA ARG A 370 -28.71 9.24 -4.21
C ARG A 370 -28.15 10.58 -3.70
N VAL A 371 -26.86 10.62 -3.39
CA VAL A 371 -26.14 11.82 -2.92
C VAL A 371 -25.30 12.39 -4.07
N HIS A 372 -25.65 13.57 -4.54
CA HIS A 372 -24.97 14.21 -5.68
C HIS A 372 -23.62 14.84 -5.29
N ASN A 373 -23.55 15.47 -4.13
CA ASN A 373 -22.31 16.05 -3.64
C ASN A 373 -21.29 14.97 -3.28
N LYS A 374 -20.12 15.01 -3.91
CA LYS A 374 -19.07 14.00 -3.73
C LYS A 374 -18.56 13.92 -2.28
N ARG A 375 -18.44 15.05 -1.58
CA ARG A 375 -17.96 15.07 -0.17
C ARG A 375 -18.98 14.47 0.76
N GLU A 376 -20.25 14.83 0.61
CA GLU A 376 -21.37 14.29 1.38
C GLU A 376 -21.52 12.79 1.14
N ARG A 377 -21.47 12.36 -0.12
CA ARG A 377 -21.52 10.95 -0.50
C ARG A 377 -20.41 10.13 0.17
N TYR A 378 -19.18 10.65 0.21
CA TYR A 378 -18.08 9.97 0.88
C TYR A 378 -18.25 9.95 2.40
N LYS A 379 -18.80 11.00 2.98
CA LYS A 379 -19.15 11.03 4.41
C LYS A 379 -20.19 9.97 4.75
N GLU A 380 -21.24 9.82 3.96
CA GLU A 380 -22.26 8.80 4.18
C GLU A 380 -21.71 7.37 4.05
N TYR A 381 -20.87 7.10 3.05
CA TYR A 381 -20.17 5.82 2.97
C TYR A 381 -19.35 5.52 4.23
N ARG A 382 -18.61 6.51 4.75
CA ARG A 382 -17.84 6.38 5.98
C ARG A 382 -18.74 6.09 7.18
N ASP A 383 -19.79 6.88 7.36
CA ASP A 383 -20.67 6.79 8.54
C ASP A 383 -21.42 5.45 8.55
N ARG A 384 -21.88 5.00 7.39
CA ARG A 384 -22.44 3.66 7.20
C ARG A 384 -21.42 2.57 7.57
N ALA A 385 -20.21 2.65 7.04
CA ALA A 385 -19.16 1.68 7.29
C ALA A 385 -18.79 1.59 8.78
N LEU A 386 -18.56 2.72 9.43
CA LEU A 386 -18.22 2.75 10.87
C LEU A 386 -19.35 2.21 11.75
N GLY A 387 -20.60 2.47 11.39
CA GLY A 387 -21.76 1.88 12.07
C GLY A 387 -21.78 0.36 11.98
N GLN A 388 -21.47 -0.21 10.80
CA GLN A 388 -21.40 -1.66 10.60
C GLN A 388 -20.22 -2.29 11.36
N ILE A 389 -19.05 -1.65 11.36
CA ILE A 389 -17.88 -2.13 12.10
C ILE A 389 -18.14 -2.13 13.62
N LYS A 390 -18.80 -1.10 14.15
CA LYS A 390 -19.18 -1.07 15.58
C LYS A 390 -20.08 -2.24 15.95
N LYS A 391 -21.14 -2.49 15.17
CA LYS A 391 -22.03 -3.64 15.37
C LYS A 391 -21.30 -4.97 15.32
N LEU A 392 -20.42 -5.13 14.34
CA LEU A 392 -19.59 -6.34 14.24
C LEU A 392 -18.73 -6.55 15.49
N ARG A 393 -18.11 -5.49 15.99
CA ARG A 393 -17.30 -5.54 17.20
C ARG A 393 -18.12 -5.91 18.44
N GLU A 394 -19.28 -5.33 18.62
CA GLU A 394 -20.22 -5.67 19.70
C GLU A 394 -20.57 -7.15 19.65
N THR A 395 -20.97 -7.67 18.49
CA THR A 395 -21.26 -9.10 18.28
C THR A 395 -20.08 -10.01 18.65
N LEU A 396 -18.85 -9.58 18.34
CA LEU A 396 -17.64 -10.35 18.67
C LEU A 396 -17.35 -10.36 20.17
N LEU A 397 -17.60 -9.25 20.87
CA LEU A 397 -17.46 -9.18 22.32
C LEU A 397 -18.45 -10.09 23.03
N ASP A 398 -19.69 -10.13 22.58
CA ASP A 398 -20.72 -11.03 23.10
C ASP A 398 -20.36 -12.50 22.90
N LYS A 399 -19.85 -12.86 21.71
CA LYS A 399 -19.33 -14.22 21.43
C LYS A 399 -18.12 -14.59 22.28
N SER A 400 -17.28 -13.62 22.63
CA SER A 400 -16.10 -13.88 23.44
C SER A 400 -16.41 -14.09 24.93
N SER A 401 -17.52 -13.53 25.40
CA SER A 401 -17.98 -13.61 26.80
C SER A 401 -18.86 -14.82 27.07
N SER A 402 -19.33 -15.53 26.06
CA SER A 402 -20.11 -16.75 26.22
C SER A 402 -19.21 -17.88 26.72
N PRO A 403 -19.54 -18.55 27.85
CA PRO A 403 -18.74 -19.68 28.34
C PRO A 403 -18.71 -20.78 27.29
N THR A 404 -17.51 -21.26 27.00
CA THR A 404 -17.30 -22.43 26.13
C THR A 404 -18.01 -23.60 26.79
N THR A 405 -19.12 -24.03 26.25
CA THR A 405 -19.71 -25.34 26.65
C THR A 405 -18.75 -26.41 26.15
N ILE A 406 -17.98 -26.97 27.09
CA ILE A 406 -17.09 -28.12 26.89
C ILE A 406 -17.95 -29.39 26.73
#